data_deaab3f5b837b42e53a78d0499f0c8ab
#
_entry.id   deaab3f5b837b42e53a78d0499f0c8ab
#
_cell.length_a   1.000
_cell.length_b   1.000
_cell.length_c   1.000
_cell.angle_alpha   90.00
_cell.angle_beta   90.00
_cell.angle_gamma   90.00
#
_symmetry.space_group_name_H-M   'P 1'
#
loop_
_entity.id
_entity.type
_entity.pdbx_description
1 polymer ?
#
loop_
_entity_poly.entity_id
_entity_poly.type
_entity_poly.pdbx_seq_one_letter_code
_entity_poly.pdbx_strand_id
1 'polypeptide(L)'
;MLDTSNYIHVSSVLNRQSIAQHGLDWARMGAAPGIAGSRRPEVEGIFVCRGEEEAQFFLQINNTRGPVDVWSVDGIDEGLLLDNGNEFVYLPGRIPAERVRLLRSDVPPQRGF
;
A
#
# COMPACT_ATOMS: atom_id res chain seq x y z
N MET A 1 -21.71 12.12 -11.25
CA MET A 1 -20.60 11.33 -11.60
C MET A 1 -19.89 10.79 -10.37
N LEU A 2 -19.71 9.54 -10.38
CA LEU A 2 -19.07 8.93 -9.24
C LEU A 2 -17.60 9.03 -9.38
N ASP A 3 -17.05 9.75 -8.46
CA ASP A 3 -15.65 9.80 -8.33
C ASP A 3 -15.22 8.60 -7.49
N THR A 4 -14.86 7.53 -8.17
CA THR A 4 -14.19 6.46 -7.46
C THR A 4 -12.80 6.97 -7.20
N SER A 5 -12.59 7.54 -6.03
CA SER A 5 -11.29 8.02 -5.66
C SER A 5 -10.30 6.88 -5.78
N ASN A 6 -9.30 7.09 -6.59
CA ASN A 6 -8.21 6.15 -6.72
C ASN A 6 -7.31 6.29 -5.52
N TYR A 7 -7.11 5.19 -4.85
CA TYR A 7 -6.18 5.13 -3.74
C TYR A 7 -4.85 4.56 -4.23
N ILE A 8 -3.82 4.76 -3.44
CA ILE A 8 -2.47 4.31 -3.79
C ILE A 8 -1.98 3.43 -2.66
N HIS A 9 -1.36 2.32 -3.03
CA HIS A 9 -0.70 1.43 -2.08
C HIS A 9 0.78 1.35 -2.40
N VAL A 10 1.61 1.50 -1.38
CA VAL A 10 3.07 1.42 -1.51
C VAL A 10 3.53 0.17 -0.79
N SER A 11 4.28 -0.68 -1.47
CA SER A 11 4.70 -1.96 -0.93
C SER A 11 6.07 -2.36 -1.47
N SER A 12 6.82 -3.16 -0.70
CA SER A 12 8.10 -3.69 -1.16
C SER A 12 7.98 -4.42 -2.49
N VAL A 13 9.00 -4.29 -3.33
CA VAL A 13 9.06 -5.06 -4.59
C VAL A 13 9.02 -6.56 -4.34
N LEU A 14 9.42 -7.02 -3.15
CA LEU A 14 9.37 -8.43 -2.80
C LEU A 14 7.94 -8.97 -2.73
N ASN A 15 6.95 -8.10 -2.59
CA ASN A 15 5.55 -8.48 -2.60
C ASN A 15 4.91 -8.39 -4.00
N ARG A 16 5.67 -7.96 -5.01
CA ARG A 16 5.11 -7.70 -6.35
C ARG A 16 4.40 -8.89 -6.94
N GLN A 17 5.04 -10.05 -6.90
CA GLN A 17 4.46 -11.25 -7.50
C GLN A 17 3.19 -11.68 -6.78
N SER A 18 3.20 -11.62 -5.46
CA SER A 18 2.02 -11.94 -4.66
C SER A 18 0.87 -10.99 -4.98
N ILE A 19 1.15 -9.70 -5.09
CA ILE A 19 0.13 -8.70 -5.40
C ILE A 19 -0.44 -8.94 -6.81
N ALA A 20 0.43 -9.23 -7.77
CA ALA A 20 -0.02 -9.49 -9.13
C ALA A 20 -0.93 -10.71 -9.24
N GLN A 21 -0.68 -11.74 -8.41
CA GLN A 21 -1.44 -12.98 -8.43
C GLN A 21 -2.70 -12.92 -7.58
N HIS A 22 -2.59 -12.34 -6.39
CA HIS A 22 -3.62 -12.43 -5.36
C HIS A 22 -4.27 -11.09 -5.02
N GLY A 23 -3.79 -10.01 -5.60
CA GLY A 23 -4.22 -8.69 -5.19
C GLY A 23 -3.56 -8.29 -3.88
N LEU A 24 -4.16 -7.33 -3.20
CA LEU A 24 -3.66 -6.88 -1.92
C LEU A 24 -4.28 -7.72 -0.82
N ASP A 25 -3.51 -8.65 -0.32
CA ASP A 25 -3.91 -9.56 0.76
C ASP A 25 -2.82 -9.48 1.81
N TRP A 26 -3.13 -8.84 2.93
CA TRP A 26 -2.15 -8.59 3.99
C TRP A 26 -1.50 -9.88 4.50
N ALA A 27 -2.21 -10.99 4.45
CA ALA A 27 -1.68 -12.29 4.89
C ALA A 27 -0.62 -12.85 3.94
N ARG A 28 -0.53 -12.30 2.72
CA ARG A 28 0.41 -12.77 1.69
C ARG A 28 1.47 -11.73 1.34
N MET A 29 1.60 -10.69 2.15
CA MET A 29 2.49 -9.58 1.86
C MET A 29 3.59 -9.43 2.93
N GLY A 30 4.07 -10.56 3.44
CA GLY A 30 5.07 -10.55 4.50
C GLY A 30 6.50 -10.79 4.05
N ALA A 31 6.78 -10.62 2.75
CA ALA A 31 8.13 -10.88 2.22
C ALA A 31 9.17 -9.85 2.68
N ALA A 32 8.72 -8.70 3.13
CA ALA A 32 9.60 -7.64 3.65
C ALA A 32 8.90 -6.92 4.78
N PRO A 33 9.63 -6.15 5.60
CA PRO A 33 9.00 -5.27 6.56
C PRO A 33 8.06 -4.29 5.86
N GLY A 34 7.01 -3.86 6.55
CA GLY A 34 6.11 -2.84 6.05
C GLY A 34 6.82 -1.49 5.93
N ILE A 35 6.12 -0.51 5.38
CA ILE A 35 6.68 0.83 5.14
C ILE A 35 7.22 1.47 6.43
N ALA A 36 6.56 1.22 7.55
CA ALA A 36 7.01 1.74 8.84
C ALA A 36 8.05 0.85 9.53
N GLY A 37 8.49 -0.23 8.88
CA GLY A 37 9.48 -1.14 9.43
C GLY A 37 8.92 -2.28 10.25
N SER A 38 7.62 -2.38 10.37
CA SER A 38 6.97 -3.43 11.13
C SER A 38 7.11 -4.77 10.43
N ARG A 39 7.46 -5.82 11.17
CA ARG A 39 7.53 -7.17 10.61
C ARG A 39 6.18 -7.84 10.55
N ARG A 40 5.21 -7.32 11.30
CA ARG A 40 3.84 -7.80 11.30
C ARG A 40 2.94 -6.63 10.99
N PRO A 41 1.83 -6.86 10.32
CA PRO A 41 0.87 -5.79 10.15
C PRO A 41 0.37 -5.33 11.52
N GLU A 42 0.35 -4.04 11.73
CA GLU A 42 -0.19 -3.46 12.96
C GLU A 42 -1.68 -3.75 13.07
N VAL A 43 -2.33 -3.88 11.93
CA VAL A 43 -3.73 -4.24 11.82
C VAL A 43 -3.88 -5.22 10.68
N GLU A 44 -4.92 -6.04 10.75
CA GLU A 44 -5.23 -6.98 9.67
C GLU A 44 -5.95 -6.26 8.55
N GLY A 45 -5.16 -5.63 7.68
CA GLY A 45 -5.74 -4.85 6.59
C GLY A 45 -4.68 -4.28 5.68
N ILE A 46 -5.14 -3.59 4.66
CA ILE A 46 -4.29 -2.97 3.63
C ILE A 46 -4.31 -1.46 3.84
N PHE A 47 -3.16 -0.90 4.16
CA PHE A 47 -3.03 0.55 4.24
C PHE A 47 -3.03 1.14 2.85
N VAL A 48 -3.82 2.18 2.66
CA VAL A 48 -3.91 2.89 1.38
C VAL A 48 -3.68 4.38 1.59
N CYS A 49 -3.11 5.02 0.58
CA CYS A 49 -2.86 6.45 0.59
C CYS A 49 -4.00 7.17 -0.12
N ARG A 50 -4.43 8.29 0.45
CA ARG A 50 -5.54 9.08 -0.07
C ARG A 50 -5.16 9.97 -1.24
N GLY A 51 -3.89 10.03 -1.60
CA GLY A 51 -3.41 10.84 -2.70
C GLY A 51 -1.90 10.83 -2.80
N GLU A 52 -1.40 11.62 -3.74
CA GLU A 52 0.03 11.67 -4.06
C GLU A 52 0.89 12.15 -2.89
N GLU A 53 0.41 13.12 -2.13
CA GLU A 53 1.17 13.65 -1.01
C GLU A 53 1.40 12.59 0.07
N GLU A 54 0.36 11.83 0.37
CA GLU A 54 0.46 10.78 1.35
C GLU A 54 1.35 9.65 0.84
N ALA A 55 1.24 9.32 -0.44
CA ALA A 55 2.11 8.34 -1.07
C ALA A 55 3.58 8.79 -1.01
N GLN A 56 3.84 10.06 -1.28
CA GLN A 56 5.19 10.60 -1.22
C GLN A 56 5.77 10.50 0.19
N PHE A 57 4.95 10.73 1.20
CA PHE A 57 5.38 10.56 2.57
C PHE A 57 5.84 9.12 2.83
N PHE A 58 5.06 8.14 2.38
CA PHE A 58 5.44 6.74 2.56
C PHE A 58 6.70 6.38 1.78
N LEU A 59 6.89 6.97 0.61
CA LEU A 59 8.11 6.74 -0.16
C LEU A 59 9.34 7.27 0.59
N GLN A 60 9.19 8.39 1.28
CA GLN A 60 10.29 8.99 2.02
C GLN A 60 10.67 8.20 3.26
N ILE A 61 9.70 7.63 3.96
CA ILE A 61 9.98 6.89 5.19
C ILE A 61 10.33 5.43 4.94
N ASN A 62 10.31 4.97 3.72
CA ASN A 62 10.49 3.57 3.34
C ASN A 62 11.46 2.80 4.24
N ASN A 63 10.93 1.97 5.11
CA ASN A 63 11.70 1.10 6.00
C ASN A 63 11.63 -0.36 5.59
N THR A 64 11.26 -0.64 4.33
CA THR A 64 11.17 -2.00 3.82
C THR A 64 12.53 -2.62 3.53
N ARG A 65 13.59 -1.83 3.63
CA ARG A 65 14.98 -2.23 3.37
C ARG A 65 15.30 -2.44 1.90
N GLY A 66 14.51 -1.87 1.02
CA GLY A 66 14.75 -1.98 -0.40
C GLY A 66 13.81 -1.12 -1.20
N PRO A 67 13.82 -1.29 -2.53
CA PRO A 67 12.91 -0.52 -3.37
C PRO A 67 11.47 -0.95 -3.16
N VAL A 68 10.56 -0.06 -3.50
CA VAL A 68 9.13 -0.29 -3.39
C VAL A 68 8.44 -0.08 -4.73
N ASP A 69 7.26 -0.65 -4.83
CA ASP A 69 6.35 -0.42 -5.95
C ASP A 69 5.21 0.47 -5.48
N VAL A 70 4.68 1.24 -6.42
CA VAL A 70 3.51 2.09 -6.20
C VAL A 70 2.37 1.52 -7.03
N TRP A 71 1.27 1.20 -6.38
CA TRP A 71 0.11 0.56 -7.00
C TRP A 71 -1.10 1.50 -6.95
N SER A 72 -1.84 1.54 -8.04
CA SER A 72 -3.15 2.18 -8.06
C SER A 72 -4.19 1.17 -7.61
N VAL A 73 -5.10 1.60 -6.76
CA VAL A 73 -6.17 0.74 -6.23
C VAL A 73 -7.51 1.35 -6.60
N ASP A 74 -8.26 0.66 -7.44
CA ASP A 74 -9.54 1.13 -7.94
C ASP A 74 -10.70 0.58 -7.12
N GLY A 75 -11.79 1.31 -7.10
CA GLY A 75 -13.05 0.82 -6.55
C GLY A 75 -13.08 0.66 -5.05
N ILE A 76 -12.30 1.46 -4.33
CA ILE A 76 -12.35 1.45 -2.87
C ILE A 76 -13.66 2.09 -2.42
N ASP A 77 -14.37 1.38 -1.56
CA ASP A 77 -15.53 1.95 -0.86
C ASP A 77 -15.02 2.66 0.40
N GLU A 78 -15.05 3.98 0.37
CA GLU A 78 -14.56 4.78 1.48
C GLU A 78 -15.26 4.48 2.80
N GLY A 79 -16.50 4.02 2.74
CA GLY A 79 -17.23 3.64 3.94
C GLY A 79 -16.66 2.44 4.65
N LEU A 80 -15.82 1.65 3.98
CA LEU A 80 -15.18 0.48 4.58
C LEU A 80 -13.79 0.78 5.12
N LEU A 81 -13.27 1.98 4.89
CA LEU A 81 -11.94 2.34 5.37
C LEU A 81 -11.99 2.66 6.86
N LEU A 82 -10.97 2.20 7.56
CA LEU A 82 -10.81 2.44 8.99
C LEU A 82 -9.57 3.29 9.23
N ASP A 83 -9.63 4.11 10.26
CA ASP A 83 -8.49 4.93 10.68
C ASP A 83 -7.70 4.17 11.74
N ASN A 84 -6.38 4.20 11.63
CA ASN A 84 -5.52 3.50 12.59
C ASN A 84 -5.20 4.33 13.84
N GLY A 85 -5.81 5.52 13.97
CA GLY A 85 -5.52 6.42 15.08
C GLY A 85 -4.35 7.37 14.82
N ASN A 86 -3.64 7.22 13.71
CA ASN A 86 -2.48 8.03 13.35
C ASN A 86 -2.65 8.73 12.00
N GLU A 87 -3.89 9.01 11.63
CA GLU A 87 -4.26 9.72 10.41
C GLU A 87 -4.09 8.91 9.11
N PHE A 88 -3.80 7.62 9.21
CA PHE A 88 -3.73 6.75 8.04
C PHE A 88 -4.94 5.84 7.99
N VAL A 89 -5.36 5.50 6.80
CA VAL A 89 -6.54 4.64 6.61
C VAL A 89 -6.14 3.29 6.04
N TYR A 90 -6.89 2.28 6.39
CA TYR A 90 -6.67 0.94 5.88
C TYR A 90 -8.01 0.26 5.59
N LEU A 91 -7.98 -0.71 4.68
CA LEU A 91 -9.13 -1.53 4.37
C LEU A 91 -8.97 -2.89 5.07
N PRO A 92 -9.88 -3.25 5.98
CA PRO A 92 -9.84 -4.56 6.61
C PRO A 92 -10.37 -5.61 5.63
N GLY A 93 -9.49 -6.28 4.94
CA GLY A 93 -9.89 -7.27 3.96
C GLY A 93 -8.90 -7.36 2.83
N ARG A 94 -9.38 -7.89 1.72
CA ARG A 94 -8.57 -8.11 0.53
C ARG A 94 -9.05 -7.22 -0.60
N ILE A 95 -8.11 -6.87 -1.47
CA ILE A 95 -8.43 -6.15 -2.69
C ILE A 95 -8.04 -7.05 -3.86
N PRO A 96 -8.99 -7.47 -4.72
CA PRO A 96 -8.68 -8.40 -5.81
C PRO A 96 -7.65 -7.83 -6.77
N ALA A 97 -6.90 -8.72 -7.42
CA ALA A 97 -5.86 -8.33 -8.36
C ALA A 97 -6.39 -7.46 -9.50
N GLU A 98 -7.64 -7.66 -9.91
CA GLU A 98 -8.26 -6.89 -10.99
C GLU A 98 -8.41 -5.41 -10.68
N ARG A 99 -8.34 -5.05 -9.40
CA ARG A 99 -8.49 -3.66 -8.96
C ARG A 99 -7.16 -2.97 -8.68
N VAL A 100 -6.05 -3.68 -8.87
CA VAL A 100 -4.72 -3.14 -8.59
C VAL A 100 -3.95 -3.04 -9.87
N ARG A 101 -3.24 -1.94 -10.05
CA ARG A 101 -2.42 -1.71 -11.23
C ARG A 101 -1.10 -1.08 -10.81
N LEU A 102 -0.01 -1.64 -11.32
CA LEU A 102 1.31 -1.13 -11.02
C LEU A 102 1.51 0.22 -11.72
N LEU A 103 1.75 1.27 -10.96
CA LEU A 103 1.99 2.61 -11.48
C LEU A 103 3.48 2.90 -11.63
N ARG A 104 4.24 2.57 -10.60
CA ARG A 104 5.68 2.78 -10.59
C ARG A 104 6.33 1.57 -9.97
N SER A 105 7.45 1.14 -10.54
CA SER A 105 8.17 -0.03 -10.04
C SER A 105 9.58 0.34 -9.62
N ASP A 106 10.09 -0.41 -8.67
CA ASP A 106 11.48 -0.30 -8.24
C ASP A 106 11.88 1.11 -7.82
N VAL A 107 11.01 1.78 -7.06
CA VAL A 107 11.32 3.10 -6.52
C VAL A 107 12.34 2.92 -5.40
N PRO A 108 13.55 3.47 -5.55
CA PRO A 108 14.60 3.22 -4.57
C PRO A 108 14.30 3.89 -3.25
N PRO A 109 14.88 3.39 -2.16
CA PRO A 109 14.74 4.06 -0.87
C PRO A 109 15.23 5.50 -0.99
N GLN A 110 14.42 6.42 -0.52
CA GLN A 110 14.77 7.83 -0.54
C GLN A 110 15.42 8.16 0.79
N ARG A 111 16.65 8.58 0.72
CA ARG A 111 17.33 9.04 1.92
C ARG A 111 17.09 10.52 2.02
N GLY A 112 16.24 10.90 2.95
CA GLY A 112 15.97 12.30 3.20
C GLY A 112 17.10 12.90 4.02
N PHE A 113 17.57 13.98 3.61
CA PHE A 113 18.63 14.67 4.31
C PHE A 113 18.41 16.10 4.29
#